data_d95e661cdd473c47579a03e1b68146de
#
_entry.id   d95e661cdd473c47579a03e1b68146de
#
_cell.length_a   1.000
_cell.length_b   1.000
_cell.length_c   1.000
_cell.angle_alpha   90.00
_cell.angle_beta   90.00
_cell.angle_gamma   90.00
#
_symmetry.space_group_name_H-M   'P 1'
#
loop_
_entity.id
_entity.type
_entity.pdbx_description
1 polymer ?
#
loop_
_entity_poly.entity_id
_entity_poly.type
_entity_poly.pdbx_seq_one_letter_code
_entity_poly.pdbx_strand_id
1 'polypeptide(L)'
;MKRRDFLIWLPITIVSFIALAGNLLSKLWNYIIGPKLKAEQEAKLIEKRIQNLERTVSLEKLREERLLKNKIFICDLKDLKKKESIPFVDFSLKPALAFRGKDDEPVLISSVCTHLGCTVQNKLNKGRLLCPCHITYFELETGKALEGPAKLPLPMIPFIVEDEKIFIVKNA
;
A
#
# COMPACT_ATOMS: atom_id res chain seq x y z
N MET A 1 74.41 21.85 -42.00
CA MET A 1 72.93 21.71 -42.14
C MET A 1 72.50 22.57 -43.29
N LYS A 2 71.88 21.95 -44.31
CA LYS A 2 71.38 22.70 -45.49
C LYS A 2 70.09 23.43 -45.11
N ARG A 3 69.91 24.67 -45.64
CA ARG A 3 68.67 25.48 -45.35
C ARG A 3 67.34 24.70 -45.52
N ARG A 4 67.32 23.71 -46.41
CA ARG A 4 66.17 22.83 -46.67
C ARG A 4 65.80 21.97 -45.46
N ASP A 5 66.75 21.49 -44.68
CA ASP A 5 66.48 20.60 -43.54
C ASP A 5 65.88 21.39 -42.38
N PHE A 6 66.26 22.65 -42.21
CA PHE A 6 65.70 23.54 -41.19
C PHE A 6 64.19 23.86 -41.42
N LEU A 7 63.75 24.01 -42.70
CA LEU A 7 62.36 24.27 -43.03
C LEU A 7 61.44 23.06 -42.81
N ILE A 8 61.97 21.85 -42.82
CA ILE A 8 61.20 20.62 -42.57
C ILE A 8 61.06 20.37 -41.08
N TRP A 9 62.10 20.65 -40.28
CA TRP A 9 62.11 20.39 -38.84
C TRP A 9 61.37 21.48 -38.05
N LEU A 10 61.26 22.69 -38.50
CA LEU A 10 60.60 23.81 -37.83
C LEU A 10 59.10 23.53 -37.52
N PRO A 11 58.29 23.09 -38.47
CA PRO A 11 56.90 22.79 -38.20
C PRO A 11 56.75 21.59 -37.22
N ILE A 12 57.59 20.57 -37.29
CA ILE A 12 57.54 19.41 -36.42
C ILE A 12 57.86 19.82 -34.97
N THR A 13 58.82 20.66 -34.73
CA THR A 13 59.17 21.15 -33.39
C THR A 13 58.08 22.03 -32.79
N ILE A 14 57.45 22.89 -33.62
CA ILE A 14 56.34 23.75 -33.19
C ILE A 14 55.13 22.88 -32.81
N VAL A 15 54.78 21.90 -33.62
CA VAL A 15 53.65 20.99 -33.33
C VAL A 15 53.90 20.19 -32.07
N SER A 16 55.13 19.69 -31.89
CA SER A 16 55.52 18.96 -30.66
C SER A 16 55.45 19.86 -29.44
N PHE A 17 55.87 21.11 -29.54
CA PHE A 17 55.82 22.06 -28.42
C PHE A 17 54.37 22.44 -28.06
N ILE A 18 53.52 22.65 -29.06
CA ILE A 18 52.10 22.91 -28.83
C ILE A 18 51.42 21.69 -28.16
N ALA A 19 51.70 20.47 -28.62
CA ALA A 19 51.17 19.26 -28.03
C ALA A 19 51.65 19.06 -26.54
N LEU A 20 52.92 19.38 -26.27
CA LEU A 20 53.46 19.28 -24.93
C LEU A 20 52.85 20.33 -23.97
N ALA A 21 52.74 21.58 -24.45
CA ALA A 21 52.12 22.69 -23.72
C ALA A 21 50.64 22.41 -23.44
N GLY A 22 49.89 21.89 -24.45
CA GLY A 22 48.50 21.51 -24.32
C GLY A 22 48.28 20.40 -23.27
N ASN A 23 49.18 19.42 -23.27
CA ASN A 23 49.14 18.34 -22.27
C ASN A 23 49.45 18.83 -20.83
N LEU A 24 50.38 19.77 -20.69
CA LEU A 24 50.67 20.39 -19.41
C LEU A 24 49.51 21.25 -18.88
N LEU A 25 48.95 22.05 -19.75
CA LEU A 25 47.77 22.88 -19.44
C LEU A 25 46.53 22.03 -19.06
N SER A 26 46.31 20.93 -19.76
CA SER A 26 45.20 20.03 -19.41
C SER A 26 45.40 19.34 -18.06
N LYS A 27 46.63 18.96 -17.72
CA LYS A 27 46.97 18.41 -16.40
C LYS A 27 46.77 19.42 -15.28
N LEU A 28 47.24 20.67 -15.49
CA LEU A 28 47.02 21.76 -14.55
C LEU A 28 45.55 22.09 -14.37
N TRP A 29 44.78 22.12 -15.44
CA TRP A 29 43.32 22.30 -15.39
C TRP A 29 42.64 21.20 -14.56
N ASN A 30 42.92 19.95 -14.86
CA ASN A 30 42.39 18.80 -14.10
C ASN A 30 42.81 18.79 -12.63
N TYR A 31 44.03 19.28 -12.31
CA TYR A 31 44.48 19.37 -10.93
C TYR A 31 43.78 20.47 -10.13
N ILE A 32 43.54 21.63 -10.75
CA ILE A 32 43.01 22.81 -10.06
C ILE A 32 41.46 22.79 -10.05
N ILE A 33 40.85 22.48 -11.19
CA ILE A 33 39.39 22.62 -11.38
C ILE A 33 38.67 21.26 -11.36
N GLY A 34 39.32 20.20 -11.79
CA GLY A 34 38.74 18.86 -11.87
C GLY A 34 38.14 18.35 -10.56
N PRO A 35 38.81 18.50 -9.40
CA PRO A 35 38.23 18.07 -8.13
C PRO A 35 36.97 18.85 -7.74
N LYS A 36 36.93 20.17 -8.01
CA LYS A 36 35.76 21.01 -7.70
C LYS A 36 34.54 20.65 -8.56
N LEU A 37 34.74 20.37 -9.84
CA LEU A 37 33.67 19.95 -10.74
C LEU A 37 33.08 18.58 -10.35
N LYS A 38 33.93 17.64 -9.94
CA LYS A 38 33.49 16.33 -9.45
C LYS A 38 32.67 16.44 -8.17
N ALA A 39 33.17 17.21 -7.20
CA ALA A 39 32.46 17.45 -5.95
C ALA A 39 31.08 18.10 -6.16
N GLU A 40 31.01 19.06 -7.08
CA GLU A 40 29.72 19.70 -7.42
C GLU A 40 28.74 18.75 -8.11
N GLN A 41 29.23 17.85 -8.98
CA GLN A 41 28.40 16.82 -9.60
C GLN A 41 27.89 15.79 -8.59
N GLU A 42 28.75 15.36 -7.65
CA GLU A 42 28.37 14.46 -6.57
C GLU A 42 27.34 15.11 -5.64
N ALA A 43 27.53 16.38 -5.28
CA ALA A 43 26.56 17.12 -4.47
C ALA A 43 25.17 17.19 -5.14
N LYS A 44 25.10 17.52 -6.43
CA LYS A 44 23.86 17.53 -7.21
C LYS A 44 23.21 16.14 -7.29
N LEU A 45 24.00 15.07 -7.37
CA LEU A 45 23.48 13.71 -7.39
C LEU A 45 22.88 13.31 -6.03
N ILE A 46 23.56 13.68 -4.94
CA ILE A 46 23.08 13.46 -3.58
C ILE A 46 21.77 14.22 -3.34
N GLU A 47 21.73 15.49 -3.73
CA GLU A 47 20.53 16.31 -3.60
C GLU A 47 19.33 15.70 -4.32
N LYS A 48 19.52 15.22 -5.57
CA LYS A 48 18.46 14.49 -6.30
C LYS A 48 18.03 13.20 -5.58
N ARG A 49 18.95 12.49 -4.97
CA ARG A 49 18.62 11.29 -4.20
C ARG A 49 17.81 11.62 -2.96
N ILE A 50 18.17 12.68 -2.24
CA ILE A 50 17.42 13.17 -1.07
C ILE A 50 15.99 13.54 -1.48
N GLN A 51 15.81 14.34 -2.52
CA GLN A 51 14.49 14.73 -3.02
C GLN A 51 13.63 13.52 -3.41
N ASN A 52 14.23 12.51 -4.05
CA ASN A 52 13.50 11.28 -4.39
C ASN A 52 13.07 10.51 -3.13
N LEU A 53 13.95 10.39 -2.13
CA LEU A 53 13.64 9.73 -0.86
C LEU A 53 12.54 10.47 -0.10
N GLU A 54 12.59 11.78 -0.01
CA GLU A 54 11.55 12.61 0.62
C GLU A 54 10.20 12.41 -0.07
N ARG A 55 10.20 12.35 -1.40
CA ARG A 55 9.00 12.08 -2.18
C ARG A 55 8.43 10.70 -1.92
N THR A 56 9.26 9.66 -1.84
CA THR A 56 8.78 8.30 -1.52
C THR A 56 8.19 8.23 -0.13
N VAL A 57 8.86 8.80 0.87
CA VAL A 57 8.36 8.85 2.26
C VAL A 57 7.03 9.60 2.36
N SER A 58 6.87 10.72 1.65
CA SER A 58 5.61 11.46 1.63
C SER A 58 4.47 10.67 0.97
N LEU A 59 4.76 9.93 -0.11
CA LEU A 59 3.77 9.06 -0.75
C LEU A 59 3.34 7.89 0.14
N GLU A 60 4.27 7.28 0.87
CA GLU A 60 3.97 6.23 1.83
C GLU A 60 3.08 6.74 2.97
N LYS A 61 3.39 7.89 3.55
CA LYS A 61 2.54 8.53 4.57
C LYS A 61 1.12 8.78 4.07
N LEU A 62 0.97 9.32 2.86
CA LEU A 62 -0.34 9.54 2.26
C LEU A 62 -1.10 8.23 2.02
N ARG A 63 -0.39 7.16 1.67
CA ARG A 63 -0.97 5.82 1.50
C ARG A 63 -1.44 5.26 2.83
N GLU A 64 -0.64 5.36 3.88
CA GLU A 64 -1.02 4.95 5.23
C GLU A 64 -2.24 5.71 5.75
N GLU A 65 -2.25 7.05 5.62
CA GLU A 65 -3.42 7.86 6.00
C GLU A 65 -4.68 7.45 5.24
N ARG A 66 -4.56 7.12 3.96
CA ARG A 66 -5.69 6.63 3.15
C ARG A 66 -6.17 5.28 3.63
N LEU A 67 -5.25 4.36 3.97
CA LEU A 67 -5.60 3.05 4.52
C LEU A 67 -6.31 3.19 5.87
N LEU A 68 -5.82 4.06 6.75
CA LEU A 68 -6.46 4.32 8.05
C LEU A 68 -7.88 4.89 7.90
N LYS A 69 -8.12 5.79 6.93
CA LYS A 69 -9.45 6.31 6.64
C LYS A 69 -10.42 5.27 6.07
N ASN A 70 -9.88 4.21 5.47
CA ASN A 70 -10.66 3.14 4.85
C ASN A 70 -10.81 1.90 5.74
N LYS A 71 -10.44 1.97 7.02
CA LYS A 71 -10.56 0.89 7.98
C LYS A 71 -11.45 1.31 9.15
N ILE A 72 -12.36 0.44 9.57
CA ILE A 72 -13.12 0.59 10.81
C ILE A 72 -12.74 -0.56 11.73
N PHE A 73 -12.29 -0.25 12.94
CA PHE A 73 -12.05 -1.24 13.99
C PHE A 73 -13.38 -1.78 14.50
N ILE A 74 -13.49 -3.10 14.62
CA ILE A 74 -14.70 -3.79 15.09
C ILE A 74 -14.49 -4.31 16.50
N CYS A 75 -13.52 -5.19 16.72
CA CYS A 75 -13.22 -5.78 18.01
C CYS A 75 -11.86 -6.46 18.01
N ASP A 76 -11.36 -6.79 19.18
CA ASP A 76 -10.22 -7.72 19.31
C ASP A 76 -10.69 -9.17 19.04
N LEU A 77 -9.83 -9.96 18.42
CA LEU A 77 -10.12 -11.36 18.09
C LEU A 77 -10.50 -12.19 19.32
N LYS A 78 -9.90 -11.89 20.48
CA LYS A 78 -10.19 -12.52 21.77
C LYS A 78 -11.60 -12.23 22.30
N ASP A 79 -12.20 -11.10 21.89
CA ASP A 79 -13.53 -10.69 22.35
C ASP A 79 -14.66 -11.42 21.61
N LEU A 80 -14.35 -12.03 20.46
CA LEU A 80 -15.27 -12.90 19.73
C LEU A 80 -15.36 -14.26 20.44
N LYS A 81 -16.27 -14.37 21.40
CA LYS A 81 -16.53 -15.65 22.11
C LYS A 81 -17.41 -16.57 21.28
N LYS A 82 -17.24 -17.89 21.50
CA LYS A 82 -18.13 -18.90 20.88
C LYS A 82 -19.58 -18.66 21.31
N LYS A 83 -20.51 -18.75 20.36
CA LYS A 83 -21.96 -18.56 20.56
C LYS A 83 -22.40 -17.14 20.94
N GLU A 84 -21.50 -16.16 20.89
CA GLU A 84 -21.81 -14.74 21.03
C GLU A 84 -21.56 -14.02 19.72
N SER A 85 -22.27 -12.92 19.47
CA SER A 85 -22.01 -12.04 18.34
C SER A 85 -21.85 -10.60 18.82
N ILE A 86 -20.98 -9.88 18.16
CA ILE A 86 -20.76 -8.46 18.37
C ILE A 86 -21.48 -7.71 17.25
N PRO A 87 -22.52 -6.91 17.57
CA PRO A 87 -23.16 -6.06 16.57
C PRO A 87 -22.26 -4.87 16.22
N PHE A 88 -22.22 -4.52 14.96
CA PHE A 88 -21.51 -3.33 14.48
C PHE A 88 -22.23 -2.70 13.30
N VAL A 89 -21.70 -1.60 12.79
CA VAL A 89 -22.23 -0.87 11.64
C VAL A 89 -21.17 -0.82 10.55
N ASP A 90 -21.55 -1.15 9.33
CA ASP A 90 -20.64 -1.11 8.17
C ASP A 90 -20.41 0.32 7.65
N PHE A 91 -19.61 0.46 6.58
CA PHE A 91 -19.35 1.75 5.94
C PHE A 91 -20.60 2.43 5.34
N SER A 92 -21.64 1.66 5.09
CA SER A 92 -22.93 2.16 4.58
C SER A 92 -23.94 2.46 5.68
N LEU A 93 -23.48 2.48 6.94
CA LEU A 93 -24.31 2.64 8.14
C LEU A 93 -25.37 1.55 8.28
N LYS A 94 -25.14 0.37 7.72
CA LYS A 94 -26.04 -0.77 7.85
C LYS A 94 -25.60 -1.67 9.00
N PRO A 95 -26.57 -2.26 9.73
CA PRO A 95 -26.28 -3.16 10.83
C PRO A 95 -25.66 -4.46 10.33
N ALA A 96 -24.69 -4.96 11.10
CA ALA A 96 -23.93 -6.16 10.81
C ALA A 96 -23.57 -6.91 12.09
N LEU A 97 -23.13 -8.15 11.96
CA LEU A 97 -22.76 -9.04 13.07
C LEU A 97 -21.36 -9.62 12.79
N ALA A 98 -20.53 -9.64 13.84
CA ALA A 98 -19.28 -10.37 13.89
C ALA A 98 -19.42 -11.51 14.90
N PHE A 99 -18.99 -12.72 14.55
CA PHE A 99 -19.01 -13.89 15.41
C PHE A 99 -17.97 -14.91 14.99
N ARG A 100 -17.75 -15.95 15.82
CA ARG A 100 -16.89 -17.08 15.43
C ARG A 100 -17.70 -18.15 14.72
N GLY A 101 -17.23 -18.56 13.55
CA GLY A 101 -17.75 -19.70 12.79
C GLY A 101 -17.40 -21.05 13.45
N LYS A 102 -17.74 -22.14 12.75
CA LYS A 102 -17.50 -23.52 13.23
C LYS A 102 -16.01 -23.83 13.38
N ASP A 103 -15.20 -23.34 12.43
CA ASP A 103 -13.74 -23.56 12.40
C ASP A 103 -12.97 -22.57 13.27
N ASP A 104 -13.66 -21.88 14.19
CA ASP A 104 -13.10 -20.86 15.08
C ASP A 104 -12.61 -19.59 14.37
N GLU A 105 -12.88 -19.44 13.08
CA GLU A 105 -12.54 -18.28 12.26
C GLU A 105 -13.58 -17.16 12.42
N PRO A 106 -13.19 -15.88 12.34
CA PRO A 106 -14.11 -14.76 12.37
C PRO A 106 -15.01 -14.76 11.14
N VAL A 107 -16.28 -14.48 11.35
CA VAL A 107 -17.27 -14.29 10.30
C VAL A 107 -17.94 -12.96 10.51
N LEU A 108 -17.94 -12.11 9.48
CA LEU A 108 -18.62 -10.82 9.47
C LEU A 108 -19.70 -10.80 8.38
N ILE A 109 -20.93 -10.54 8.79
CA ILE A 109 -22.09 -10.64 7.89
C ILE A 109 -23.05 -9.49 8.11
N SER A 110 -23.67 -9.00 7.03
CA SER A 110 -24.74 -8.02 7.12
C SER A 110 -25.95 -8.62 7.86
N SER A 111 -26.52 -7.88 8.79
CA SER A 111 -27.75 -8.26 9.44
C SER A 111 -29.01 -7.65 8.79
N VAL A 112 -28.89 -7.17 7.55
CA VAL A 112 -30.03 -6.68 6.78
C VAL A 112 -30.62 -7.81 5.93
N CYS A 113 -31.83 -8.22 6.26
CA CYS A 113 -32.54 -9.31 5.56
C CYS A 113 -32.72 -8.99 4.07
N THR A 114 -32.35 -9.93 3.21
CA THR A 114 -32.45 -9.78 1.74
C THR A 114 -33.87 -9.90 1.19
N HIS A 115 -34.87 -10.14 2.02
CA HIS A 115 -36.29 -10.07 1.62
C HIS A 115 -36.77 -8.63 1.56
N LEU A 116 -36.90 -7.95 2.70
CA LEU A 116 -37.46 -6.59 2.81
C LEU A 116 -36.67 -5.71 3.81
N GLY A 117 -35.39 -6.00 4.06
CA GLY A 117 -34.52 -5.13 4.85
C GLY A 117 -34.66 -5.17 6.38
N CYS A 118 -35.48 -6.08 6.92
CA CYS A 118 -35.62 -6.24 8.37
C CYS A 118 -34.27 -6.67 9.00
N THR A 119 -34.04 -6.29 10.25
CA THR A 119 -32.84 -6.70 10.97
C THR A 119 -32.90 -8.17 11.37
N VAL A 120 -31.88 -8.92 10.96
CA VAL A 120 -31.72 -10.34 11.28
C VAL A 120 -31.19 -10.47 12.70
N GLN A 121 -31.79 -11.38 13.47
CA GLN A 121 -31.40 -11.69 14.84
C GLN A 121 -30.43 -12.87 14.89
N ASN A 122 -29.53 -12.77 15.85
CA ASN A 122 -28.62 -13.85 16.17
C ASN A 122 -29.32 -14.98 16.92
N LYS A 123 -29.34 -16.17 16.36
CA LYS A 123 -29.76 -17.42 17.00
C LYS A 123 -28.61 -18.44 16.97
N LEU A 124 -27.41 -18.00 17.36
CA LEU A 124 -26.17 -18.80 17.31
C LEU A 124 -26.30 -20.15 18.01
N ASN A 125 -27.09 -20.23 19.08
CA ASN A 125 -27.33 -21.49 19.79
C ASN A 125 -27.93 -22.59 18.91
N LYS A 126 -28.56 -22.21 17.77
CA LYS A 126 -29.13 -23.14 16.79
C LYS A 126 -28.28 -23.18 15.49
N GLY A 127 -27.14 -22.49 15.45
CA GLY A 127 -26.29 -22.40 14.24
C GLY A 127 -26.96 -21.68 13.06
N ARG A 128 -27.89 -20.77 13.33
CA ARG A 128 -28.67 -20.05 12.31
C ARG A 128 -28.85 -18.59 12.68
N LEU A 129 -29.08 -17.77 11.66
CA LEU A 129 -29.57 -16.40 11.80
C LEU A 129 -31.06 -16.37 11.46
N LEU A 130 -31.83 -15.57 12.18
CA LEU A 130 -33.28 -15.47 12.03
C LEU A 130 -33.70 -14.06 11.68
N CYS A 131 -34.43 -13.89 10.56
CA CYS A 131 -35.22 -12.71 10.31
C CYS A 131 -36.63 -12.90 10.90
N PRO A 132 -37.04 -12.13 11.93
CA PRO A 132 -38.29 -12.33 12.60
C PRO A 132 -39.51 -11.84 11.81
N CYS A 133 -39.34 -10.94 10.83
CA CYS A 133 -40.43 -10.32 10.10
C CYS A 133 -41.28 -11.35 9.32
N HIS A 134 -40.64 -12.22 8.56
CA HIS A 134 -41.31 -13.23 7.74
C HIS A 134 -40.70 -14.64 7.92
N ILE A 135 -40.08 -14.87 9.07
CA ILE A 135 -39.51 -16.16 9.48
C ILE A 135 -38.57 -16.73 8.39
N THR A 136 -37.53 -15.95 8.05
CA THR A 136 -36.44 -16.44 7.20
C THR A 136 -35.24 -16.87 8.05
N TYR A 137 -34.78 -18.08 7.81
CA TYR A 137 -33.56 -18.58 8.41
C TYR A 137 -32.38 -18.50 7.41
N PHE A 138 -31.23 -18.07 7.91
CA PHE A 138 -30.00 -18.03 7.13
C PHE A 138 -28.94 -18.89 7.80
N GLU A 139 -28.10 -19.50 6.98
CA GLU A 139 -26.93 -20.22 7.44
C GLU A 139 -25.92 -19.23 8.03
N LEU A 140 -25.31 -19.62 9.14
CA LEU A 140 -24.46 -18.75 9.92
C LEU A 140 -23.18 -18.34 9.14
N GLU A 141 -22.54 -19.27 8.47
CA GLU A 141 -21.22 -19.09 7.87
C GLU A 141 -21.24 -18.49 6.48
N THR A 142 -22.23 -18.86 5.69
CA THR A 142 -22.31 -18.45 4.27
C THR A 142 -23.38 -17.38 4.04
N GLY A 143 -24.22 -17.12 5.05
CA GLY A 143 -25.39 -16.25 4.87
C GLY A 143 -26.48 -16.81 3.97
N LYS A 144 -26.35 -18.05 3.48
CA LYS A 144 -27.33 -18.67 2.56
C LYS A 144 -28.72 -18.73 3.19
N ALA A 145 -29.75 -18.32 2.45
CA ALA A 145 -31.13 -18.49 2.88
C ALA A 145 -31.49 -19.98 2.89
N LEU A 146 -31.94 -20.49 4.06
CA LEU A 146 -32.32 -21.88 4.27
C LEU A 146 -33.83 -22.08 4.10
N GLU A 147 -34.61 -21.26 4.78
CA GLU A 147 -36.04 -21.33 4.86
C GLU A 147 -36.67 -19.92 4.84
N GLY A 148 -37.85 -19.75 4.28
CA GLY A 148 -38.57 -18.48 4.25
C GLY A 148 -38.54 -17.78 2.90
N PRO A 149 -39.07 -16.54 2.81
CA PRO A 149 -39.26 -15.83 1.55
C PRO A 149 -37.99 -15.21 0.94
N ALA A 150 -36.92 -15.00 1.70
CA ALA A 150 -35.64 -14.50 1.13
C ALA A 150 -35.03 -15.53 0.18
N LYS A 151 -34.58 -15.06 -0.98
CA LYS A 151 -33.98 -15.89 -2.03
C LYS A 151 -32.46 -15.69 -2.16
N LEU A 152 -31.96 -14.54 -1.69
CA LEU A 152 -30.54 -14.19 -1.77
C LEU A 152 -29.87 -14.39 -0.43
N PRO A 153 -28.56 -14.74 -0.42
CA PRO A 153 -27.80 -14.84 0.82
C PRO A 153 -27.62 -13.45 1.46
N LEU A 154 -27.36 -13.43 2.76
CA LEU A 154 -26.89 -12.23 3.43
C LEU A 154 -25.47 -11.89 2.92
N PRO A 155 -25.17 -10.62 2.62
CA PRO A 155 -23.84 -10.22 2.19
C PRO A 155 -22.79 -10.47 3.27
N MET A 156 -21.69 -11.12 2.89
CA MET A 156 -20.49 -11.21 3.71
C MET A 156 -19.75 -9.88 3.66
N ILE A 157 -19.18 -9.47 4.80
CA ILE A 157 -18.44 -8.23 4.90
C ILE A 157 -16.94 -8.56 4.89
N PRO A 158 -16.17 -8.04 3.93
CA PRO A 158 -14.75 -8.26 3.87
C PRO A 158 -14.05 -7.59 5.04
N PHE A 159 -13.13 -8.32 5.66
CA PHE A 159 -12.37 -7.86 6.81
C PHE A 159 -10.90 -8.28 6.71
N ILE A 160 -10.07 -7.68 7.54
CA ILE A 160 -8.68 -8.06 7.75
C ILE A 160 -8.42 -8.22 9.25
N VAL A 161 -7.49 -9.08 9.60
CA VAL A 161 -6.99 -9.23 10.97
C VAL A 161 -5.57 -8.70 11.01
N GLU A 162 -5.32 -7.70 11.85
CA GLU A 162 -4.01 -7.10 12.09
C GLU A 162 -3.80 -7.01 13.60
N ASP A 163 -2.70 -7.51 14.11
CA ASP A 163 -2.36 -7.48 15.55
C ASP A 163 -3.50 -7.99 16.46
N GLU A 164 -4.11 -9.13 16.08
CA GLU A 164 -5.27 -9.72 16.77
C GLU A 164 -6.52 -8.81 16.82
N LYS A 165 -6.59 -7.81 15.96
CA LYS A 165 -7.73 -6.89 15.81
C LYS A 165 -8.41 -7.07 14.49
N ILE A 166 -9.73 -7.02 14.50
CA ILE A 166 -10.56 -7.16 13.31
C ILE A 166 -10.95 -5.78 12.81
N PHE A 167 -10.68 -5.53 11.53
CA PHE A 167 -11.05 -4.31 10.83
C PHE A 167 -11.86 -4.65 9.58
N ILE A 168 -12.93 -3.93 9.35
CA ILE A 168 -13.56 -3.91 8.02
C ILE A 168 -12.85 -2.89 7.13
N VAL A 169 -12.77 -3.20 5.84
CA VAL A 169 -12.10 -2.34 4.85
C VAL A 169 -13.12 -1.91 3.80
N LYS A 170 -13.06 -0.65 3.43
CA LYS A 170 -13.84 -0.14 2.33
C LYS A 170 -13.20 -0.63 1.03
N ASN A 171 -13.89 -1.52 0.30
CA ASN A 171 -13.45 -1.90 -1.04
C ASN A 171 -13.48 -0.65 -1.92
N ALA A 172 -12.33 -0.39 -2.58
CA ALA A 172 -12.22 0.70 -3.55
C ALA A 172 -12.99 0.37 -4.83
#